data_4ccc6099370950def8f603c4e27770cc
#
_entry.id   4ccc6099370950def8f603c4e27770cc
#
_cell.length_a   1.000
_cell.length_b   1.000
_cell.length_c   1.000
_cell.angle_alpha   90.00
_cell.angle_beta   90.00
_cell.angle_gamma   90.00
#
_symmetry.space_group_name_H-M   'P 1'
#
loop_
_entity.id
_entity.type
_entity.pdbx_description
1 polymer ?
#
loop_
_entity_poly.entity_id
_entity_poly.type
_entity_poly.pdbx_seq_one_letter_code
_entity_poly.pdbx_strand_id
1 'polypeptide(L)'
;MGWNFRKSVKIIPGIKLNFGKKTTSISIGGKHGGVTVNSKGDIAARSSIPGTGISHTRKLATTQSSKSRSQQKMYVQMAENDLRIIRESSTIVDETSDPGVFFSRMNILLERYGHLASIEQYLPLSGAKPSEALQKLQDGFSDNTNEFIKKYFADVDMKAKSLKTATGKRNRIAKAYEALMEYKGKLDASNIALADYLR
;
A
#
# COMPACT_ATOMS: atom_id res chain seq x y z
N MET A 1 5.21 -37.72 -3.90
CA MET A 1 5.24 -36.68 -2.85
C MET A 1 5.29 -35.32 -3.50
N GLY A 2 4.36 -34.41 -3.21
CA GLY A 2 4.27 -33.08 -3.84
C GLY A 2 4.66 -32.00 -2.83
N TRP A 3 5.62 -31.15 -3.18
CA TRP A 3 5.98 -29.97 -2.40
C TRP A 3 4.82 -28.96 -2.41
N ASN A 4 4.30 -28.60 -1.24
CA ASN A 4 3.27 -27.57 -1.08
C ASN A 4 3.95 -26.23 -0.76
N PHE A 5 4.05 -25.35 -1.74
CA PHE A 5 4.51 -23.99 -1.52
C PHE A 5 3.32 -23.10 -1.16
N ARG A 6 3.39 -22.47 0.01
CA ARG A 6 2.44 -21.44 0.44
C ARG A 6 3.22 -20.27 1.02
N LYS A 7 3.06 -19.09 0.42
CA LYS A 7 3.59 -17.84 0.96
C LYS A 7 2.40 -16.90 1.20
N SER A 8 2.30 -16.37 2.41
CA SER A 8 1.28 -15.39 2.77
C SER A 8 1.96 -14.07 3.07
N VAL A 9 1.48 -13.00 2.47
CA VAL A 9 2.01 -11.66 2.65
C VAL A 9 0.91 -10.76 3.18
N LYS A 10 1.16 -10.10 4.30
CA LYS A 10 0.30 -9.08 4.86
C LYS A 10 0.58 -7.77 4.13
N ILE A 11 -0.44 -7.16 3.52
CA ILE A 11 -0.31 -5.95 2.72
C ILE A 11 -0.66 -4.74 3.56
N ILE A 12 -1.82 -4.79 4.22
CA ILE A 12 -2.29 -3.82 5.21
C ILE A 12 -2.97 -4.57 6.36
N PRO A 13 -3.22 -3.94 7.51
CA PRO A 13 -3.99 -4.55 8.57
C PRO A 13 -5.34 -5.07 8.05
N GLY A 14 -5.56 -6.38 8.17
CA GLY A 14 -6.79 -7.04 7.70
C GLY A 14 -6.76 -7.62 6.28
N ILE A 15 -5.77 -7.30 5.43
CA ILE A 15 -5.67 -7.85 4.08
C ILE A 15 -4.37 -8.65 3.91
N LYS A 16 -4.50 -9.90 3.43
CA LYS A 16 -3.37 -10.80 3.12
C LYS A 16 -3.50 -11.35 1.72
N LEU A 17 -2.40 -11.37 1.01
CA LEU A 17 -2.26 -12.09 -0.26
C LEU A 17 -1.59 -13.43 0.01
N ASN A 18 -2.24 -14.52 -0.43
CA ASN A 18 -1.73 -15.86 -0.27
C ASN A 18 -1.38 -16.44 -1.63
N PHE A 19 -0.13 -16.83 -1.79
CA PHE A 19 0.39 -17.49 -2.98
C PHE A 19 0.47 -18.98 -2.72
N GLY A 20 -0.22 -19.77 -3.53
CA GLY A 20 -0.12 -21.23 -3.54
C GLY A 20 0.36 -21.73 -4.90
N LYS A 21 0.84 -22.96 -4.98
CA LYS A 21 1.34 -23.58 -6.22
C LYS A 21 0.32 -23.58 -7.37
N LYS A 22 -0.98 -23.69 -7.06
CA LYS A 22 -2.05 -23.80 -8.06
C LYS A 22 -3.04 -22.64 -8.05
N THR A 23 -3.03 -21.81 -7.02
CA THR A 23 -4.00 -20.74 -6.83
C THR A 23 -3.41 -19.63 -5.98
N THR A 24 -3.66 -18.41 -6.36
CA THR A 24 -3.46 -17.22 -5.53
C THR A 24 -4.78 -16.85 -4.89
N SER A 25 -4.76 -16.31 -3.67
CA SER A 25 -6.00 -15.87 -3.01
C SER A 25 -5.77 -14.62 -2.17
N ILE A 26 -6.80 -13.81 -2.10
CA ILE A 26 -6.86 -12.65 -1.21
C ILE A 26 -7.67 -13.07 0.01
N SER A 27 -7.09 -12.87 1.18
CA SER A 27 -7.79 -13.06 2.46
C SER A 27 -7.98 -11.71 3.13
N ILE A 28 -9.22 -11.44 3.52
CA ILE A 28 -9.62 -10.21 4.19
C ILE A 28 -10.25 -10.60 5.51
N GLY A 29 -9.71 -10.08 6.60
CA GLY A 29 -10.22 -10.38 7.95
C GLY A 29 -9.16 -10.23 9.04
N GLY A 30 -9.61 -10.41 10.29
CA GLY A 30 -8.80 -10.26 11.50
C GLY A 30 -8.54 -11.59 12.24
N LYS A 31 -8.25 -11.47 13.54
CA LYS A 31 -7.94 -12.62 14.43
C LYS A 31 -9.13 -13.60 14.59
N HIS A 32 -10.37 -13.11 14.44
CA HIS A 32 -11.59 -13.88 14.73
C HIS A 32 -12.24 -14.49 13.49
N GLY A 33 -11.89 -14.00 12.30
CA GLY A 33 -12.45 -14.53 11.05
C GLY A 33 -12.10 -13.69 9.84
N GLY A 34 -12.46 -14.20 8.68
CA GLY A 34 -12.25 -13.52 7.41
C GLY A 34 -12.83 -14.29 6.24
N VAL A 35 -12.79 -13.66 5.08
CA VAL A 35 -13.16 -14.28 3.81
C VAL A 35 -11.93 -14.38 2.94
N THR A 36 -11.84 -15.48 2.23
CA THR A 36 -10.77 -15.73 1.25
C THR A 36 -11.40 -15.98 -0.10
N VAL A 37 -10.91 -15.28 -1.10
CA VAL A 37 -11.27 -15.48 -2.51
C VAL A 37 -10.05 -15.97 -3.24
N ASN A 38 -10.19 -17.04 -3.99
CA ASN A 38 -9.09 -17.55 -4.78
C ASN A 38 -9.22 -17.18 -6.28
N SER A 39 -8.14 -17.32 -7.01
CA SER A 39 -8.09 -17.06 -8.46
C SER A 39 -9.01 -17.98 -9.29
N LYS A 40 -9.61 -19.00 -8.68
CA LYS A 40 -10.62 -19.87 -9.30
C LYS A 40 -12.05 -19.38 -9.09
N GLY A 41 -12.22 -18.30 -8.31
CA GLY A 41 -13.53 -17.73 -7.98
C GLY A 41 -14.27 -18.46 -6.85
N ASP A 42 -13.57 -19.32 -6.09
CA ASP A 42 -14.17 -19.91 -4.90
C ASP A 42 -14.05 -18.94 -3.73
N ILE A 43 -15.13 -18.80 -2.99
CA ILE A 43 -15.23 -17.95 -1.80
C ILE A 43 -15.31 -18.85 -0.58
N ALA A 44 -14.47 -18.61 0.40
CA ALA A 44 -14.49 -19.32 1.66
C ALA A 44 -14.51 -18.33 2.83
N ALA A 45 -15.48 -18.45 3.73
CA ALA A 45 -15.47 -17.78 5.01
C ALA A 45 -14.77 -18.65 6.04
N ARG A 46 -13.91 -18.02 6.85
CA ARG A 46 -13.23 -18.66 7.97
C ARG A 46 -13.55 -17.91 9.25
N SER A 47 -13.95 -18.65 10.27
CA SER A 47 -14.00 -18.16 11.65
C SER A 47 -12.98 -18.91 12.51
N SER A 48 -12.37 -18.24 13.47
CA SER A 48 -11.40 -18.84 14.39
C SER A 48 -11.56 -18.28 15.79
N ILE A 49 -11.36 -19.11 16.77
CA ILE A 49 -11.33 -18.73 18.19
C ILE A 49 -9.86 -18.54 18.56
N PRO A 50 -9.42 -17.28 18.83
CA PRO A 50 -8.02 -17.00 19.16
C PRO A 50 -7.55 -17.77 20.39
N GLY A 51 -6.33 -18.30 20.33
CA GLY A 51 -5.72 -19.01 21.46
C GLY A 51 -6.08 -20.49 21.58
N THR A 52 -7.13 -20.98 20.87
CA THR A 52 -7.57 -22.39 20.99
C THR A 52 -7.09 -23.28 19.85
N GLY A 53 -6.57 -22.69 18.75
CA GLY A 53 -6.24 -23.44 17.52
C GLY A 53 -7.48 -23.92 16.74
N ILE A 54 -8.71 -23.66 17.22
CA ILE A 54 -9.94 -24.08 16.57
C ILE A 54 -10.28 -23.09 15.46
N SER A 55 -10.47 -23.60 14.25
CA SER A 55 -10.94 -22.80 13.13
C SER A 55 -11.96 -23.58 12.30
N HIS A 56 -13.00 -22.91 11.86
CA HIS A 56 -14.01 -23.44 10.96
C HIS A 56 -13.95 -22.71 9.63
N THR A 57 -13.94 -23.45 8.54
CA THR A 57 -13.95 -22.89 7.18
C THR A 57 -15.17 -23.39 6.45
N ARG A 58 -16.03 -22.47 6.01
CA ARG A 58 -17.23 -22.77 5.21
C ARG A 58 -17.03 -22.24 3.81
N LYS A 59 -17.22 -23.09 2.81
CA LYS A 59 -17.35 -22.64 1.42
C LYS A 59 -18.69 -21.93 1.28
N LEU A 60 -18.67 -20.64 0.95
CA LEU A 60 -19.86 -19.87 0.62
C LEU A 60 -20.21 -20.23 -0.83
N ALA A 61 -21.40 -20.71 -1.06
CA ALA A 61 -21.88 -21.40 -2.23
C ALA A 61 -21.44 -20.83 -3.60
N THR A 62 -21.19 -21.74 -4.49
CA THR A 62 -20.90 -21.57 -5.91
C THR A 62 -22.16 -21.73 -6.75
N THR A 63 -23.07 -20.79 -6.71
CA THR A 63 -24.24 -20.78 -7.60
C THR A 63 -24.24 -19.56 -8.50
N GLN A 64 -23.15 -19.37 -9.25
CA GLN A 64 -23.10 -18.32 -10.27
C GLN A 64 -22.88 -18.92 -11.65
N SER A 65 -23.56 -18.38 -12.64
CA SER A 65 -23.40 -18.76 -14.05
C SER A 65 -21.93 -18.64 -14.48
N SER A 66 -21.50 -19.39 -15.48
CA SER A 66 -20.12 -19.36 -16.00
C SER A 66 -19.64 -17.94 -16.39
N LYS A 67 -20.54 -17.08 -16.86
CA LYS A 67 -20.27 -15.66 -17.17
C LYS A 67 -19.91 -14.85 -15.92
N SER A 68 -20.67 -14.99 -14.84
CA SER A 68 -20.44 -14.31 -13.58
C SER A 68 -19.12 -14.74 -12.91
N ARG A 69 -18.77 -16.03 -13.02
CA ARG A 69 -17.47 -16.54 -12.55
C ARG A 69 -16.28 -15.98 -13.34
N SER A 70 -16.44 -15.77 -14.64
CA SER A 70 -15.41 -15.19 -15.49
C SER A 70 -15.15 -13.73 -15.12
N GLN A 71 -16.22 -12.95 -14.93
CA GLN A 71 -16.12 -11.55 -14.50
C GLN A 71 -15.50 -11.42 -13.10
N GLN A 72 -15.91 -12.24 -12.16
CA GLN A 72 -15.36 -12.21 -10.80
C GLN A 72 -13.88 -12.59 -10.77
N LYS A 73 -13.44 -13.55 -11.60
CA LYS A 73 -12.02 -13.88 -11.77
C LYS A 73 -11.24 -12.68 -12.29
N MET A 74 -11.78 -11.94 -13.25
CA MET A 74 -11.15 -10.75 -13.80
C MET A 74 -10.93 -9.69 -12.71
N TYR A 75 -11.96 -9.36 -11.92
CA TYR A 75 -11.83 -8.38 -10.84
C TYR A 75 -10.83 -8.82 -9.75
N VAL A 76 -10.83 -10.11 -9.39
CA VAL A 76 -9.83 -10.64 -8.45
C VAL A 76 -8.41 -10.49 -9.01
N GLN A 77 -8.22 -10.78 -10.29
CA GLN A 77 -6.90 -10.66 -10.93
C GLN A 77 -6.43 -9.20 -11.03
N MET A 78 -7.36 -8.27 -11.33
CA MET A 78 -7.08 -6.83 -11.30
C MET A 78 -6.67 -6.37 -9.89
N ALA A 79 -7.42 -6.78 -8.88
CA ALA A 79 -7.11 -6.45 -7.48
C ALA A 79 -5.77 -7.05 -7.02
N GLU A 80 -5.43 -8.26 -7.42
CA GLU A 80 -4.13 -8.88 -7.13
C GLU A 80 -2.96 -8.05 -7.71
N ASN A 81 -3.13 -7.57 -8.94
CA ASN A 81 -2.11 -6.74 -9.58
C ASN A 81 -1.95 -5.39 -8.87
N ASP A 82 -3.07 -4.71 -8.55
CA ASP A 82 -3.03 -3.43 -7.84
C ASP A 82 -2.40 -3.58 -6.44
N LEU A 83 -2.76 -4.62 -5.70
CA LEU A 83 -2.18 -4.89 -4.39
C LEU A 83 -0.67 -5.17 -4.44
N ARG A 84 -0.19 -5.79 -5.52
CA ARG A 84 1.25 -5.98 -5.74
C ARG A 84 1.95 -4.63 -5.93
N ILE A 85 1.40 -3.77 -6.81
CA ILE A 85 1.94 -2.44 -7.10
C ILE A 85 1.91 -1.56 -5.84
N ILE A 86 0.81 -1.58 -5.08
CA ILE A 86 0.68 -0.87 -3.80
C ILE A 86 1.79 -1.29 -2.84
N ARG A 87 2.01 -2.57 -2.67
CA ARG A 87 3.05 -3.08 -1.78
C ARG A 87 4.45 -2.61 -2.19
N GLU A 88 4.78 -2.77 -3.48
CA GLU A 88 6.08 -2.33 -4.01
C GLU A 88 6.27 -0.82 -3.82
N SER A 89 5.22 -0.04 -4.10
CA SER A 89 5.26 1.41 -3.95
C SER A 89 5.36 1.86 -2.49
N SER A 90 4.64 1.21 -1.57
CA SER A 90 4.74 1.51 -0.12
C SER A 90 6.16 1.27 0.40
N THR A 91 6.79 0.14 0.05
CA THR A 91 8.17 -0.12 0.45
C THR A 91 9.13 0.96 -0.06
N ILE A 92 8.95 1.38 -1.33
CA ILE A 92 9.80 2.43 -1.92
C ILE A 92 9.56 3.79 -1.23
N VAL A 93 8.32 4.14 -0.89
CA VAL A 93 7.98 5.37 -0.16
C VAL A 93 8.68 5.40 1.21
N ASP A 94 8.69 4.27 1.93
CA ASP A 94 9.28 4.17 3.26
C ASP A 94 10.82 4.28 3.23
N GLU A 95 11.45 3.80 2.17
CA GLU A 95 12.91 3.69 2.05
C GLU A 95 13.56 4.85 1.29
N THR A 96 12.81 5.57 0.43
CA THR A 96 13.39 6.58 -0.45
C THR A 96 13.80 7.85 0.29
N SER A 97 14.90 8.45 -0.15
CA SER A 97 15.32 9.81 0.18
C SER A 97 15.25 10.76 -1.03
N ASP A 98 14.67 10.33 -2.15
CA ASP A 98 14.52 11.12 -3.38
C ASP A 98 13.11 11.70 -3.46
N PRO A 99 12.94 13.05 -3.53
CA PRO A 99 11.62 13.68 -3.61
C PRO A 99 10.81 13.24 -4.84
N GLY A 100 11.46 13.06 -5.99
CA GLY A 100 10.79 12.64 -7.23
C GLY A 100 10.22 11.25 -7.10
N VAL A 101 11.01 10.34 -6.56
CA VAL A 101 10.57 8.96 -6.30
C VAL A 101 9.44 8.96 -5.27
N PHE A 102 9.56 9.68 -4.16
CA PHE A 102 8.53 9.78 -3.14
C PHE A 102 7.18 10.22 -3.71
N PHE A 103 7.12 11.40 -4.35
CA PHE A 103 5.87 11.94 -4.88
C PHE A 103 5.30 11.11 -6.03
N SER A 104 6.16 10.50 -6.86
CA SER A 104 5.71 9.57 -7.91
C SER A 104 5.05 8.33 -7.32
N ARG A 105 5.65 7.72 -6.30
CA ARG A 105 5.12 6.52 -5.66
C ARG A 105 3.86 6.80 -4.84
N MET A 106 3.78 7.94 -4.16
CA MET A 106 2.55 8.38 -3.48
C MET A 106 1.38 8.54 -4.47
N ASN A 107 1.62 9.09 -5.66
CA ASN A 107 0.58 9.16 -6.71
C ASN A 107 0.14 7.77 -7.17
N ILE A 108 1.09 6.85 -7.37
CA ILE A 108 0.76 5.47 -7.73
C ILE A 108 -0.08 4.81 -6.63
N LEU A 109 0.24 5.02 -5.36
CA LEU A 109 -0.56 4.50 -4.25
C LEU A 109 -2.00 5.02 -4.30
N LEU A 110 -2.18 6.33 -4.47
CA LEU A 110 -3.51 6.95 -4.57
C LEU A 110 -4.29 6.40 -5.76
N GLU A 111 -3.65 6.28 -6.94
CA GLU A 111 -4.26 5.73 -8.15
C GLU A 111 -4.70 4.28 -7.96
N ARG A 112 -3.84 3.42 -7.41
CA ARG A 112 -4.14 2.00 -7.25
C ARG A 112 -5.18 1.73 -6.17
N TYR A 113 -5.14 2.47 -5.06
CA TYR A 113 -6.23 2.41 -4.07
C TYR A 113 -7.55 2.96 -4.64
N GLY A 114 -7.51 4.02 -5.46
CA GLY A 114 -8.68 4.53 -6.18
C GLY A 114 -9.27 3.50 -7.12
N HIS A 115 -8.43 2.78 -7.88
CA HIS A 115 -8.89 1.70 -8.74
C HIS A 115 -9.51 0.55 -7.93
N LEU A 116 -8.87 0.11 -6.84
CA LEU A 116 -9.43 -0.90 -5.95
C LEU A 116 -10.77 -0.48 -5.35
N ALA A 117 -10.91 0.79 -4.94
CA ALA A 117 -12.17 1.34 -4.44
C ALA A 117 -13.27 1.33 -5.50
N SER A 118 -12.94 1.61 -6.77
CA SER A 118 -13.89 1.59 -7.88
C SER A 118 -14.47 0.21 -8.19
N ILE A 119 -13.70 -0.84 -7.95
CA ILE A 119 -14.12 -2.23 -8.18
C ILE A 119 -14.56 -2.94 -6.89
N GLU A 120 -14.57 -2.25 -5.75
CA GLU A 120 -14.85 -2.79 -4.42
C GLU A 120 -16.18 -3.58 -4.38
N GLN A 121 -17.23 -3.06 -5.02
CA GLN A 121 -18.54 -3.72 -5.08
C GLN A 121 -18.53 -5.10 -5.76
N TYR A 122 -17.52 -5.38 -6.59
CA TYR A 122 -17.35 -6.65 -7.29
C TYR A 122 -16.41 -7.60 -6.58
N LEU A 123 -15.74 -7.11 -5.53
CA LEU A 123 -14.84 -7.91 -4.69
C LEU A 123 -15.65 -8.47 -3.51
N PRO A 124 -15.49 -9.73 -3.18
CA PRO A 124 -16.15 -10.34 -2.03
C PRO A 124 -15.42 -9.93 -0.75
N LEU A 125 -15.62 -8.69 -0.33
CA LEU A 125 -14.97 -8.10 0.83
C LEU A 125 -15.76 -8.40 2.10
N SER A 126 -15.08 -8.92 3.11
CA SER A 126 -15.53 -8.88 4.50
C SER A 126 -14.36 -8.34 5.34
N GLY A 127 -14.42 -7.08 5.72
CA GLY A 127 -13.38 -6.40 6.49
C GLY A 127 -13.09 -5.00 5.97
N ALA A 128 -11.85 -4.51 6.19
CA ALA A 128 -11.45 -3.17 5.76
C ALA A 128 -11.62 -3.00 4.25
N LYS A 129 -12.35 -1.96 3.87
CA LYS A 129 -12.65 -1.67 2.47
C LYS A 129 -11.50 -0.90 1.81
N PRO A 130 -11.24 -1.14 0.52
CA PRO A 130 -10.29 -0.33 -0.24
C PRO A 130 -10.59 1.18 -0.20
N SER A 131 -11.87 1.55 -0.22
CA SER A 131 -12.30 2.95 -0.05
C SER A 131 -11.87 3.56 1.27
N GLU A 132 -11.95 2.81 2.38
CA GLU A 132 -11.47 3.27 3.69
C GLU A 132 -9.95 3.40 3.73
N ALA A 133 -9.23 2.51 3.05
CA ALA A 133 -7.78 2.59 2.94
C ALA A 133 -7.34 3.78 2.09
N LEU A 134 -8.05 4.07 0.99
CA LEU A 134 -7.85 5.27 0.18
C LEU A 134 -8.07 6.53 1.00
N GLN A 135 -9.17 6.62 1.75
CA GLN A 135 -9.46 7.77 2.59
C GLN A 135 -8.35 8.01 3.62
N LYS A 136 -7.92 6.95 4.32
CA LYS A 136 -6.79 7.06 5.26
C LYS A 136 -5.49 7.52 4.62
N LEU A 137 -5.20 7.09 3.40
CA LEU A 137 -4.02 7.53 2.67
C LEU A 137 -4.15 9.01 2.28
N GLN A 138 -5.34 9.46 1.89
CA GLN A 138 -5.62 10.87 1.57
C GLN A 138 -5.51 11.75 2.82
N ASP A 139 -6.14 11.34 3.92
CA ASP A 139 -6.11 12.07 5.19
C ASP A 139 -4.69 12.13 5.76
N GLY A 140 -3.91 11.06 5.66
CA GLY A 140 -2.53 10.98 6.12
C GLY A 140 -1.49 11.51 5.12
N PHE A 141 -1.89 12.03 3.96
CA PHE A 141 -0.94 12.46 2.93
C PHE A 141 -0.03 13.60 3.41
N SER A 142 -0.59 14.56 4.13
CA SER A 142 0.16 15.68 4.72
C SER A 142 1.18 15.20 5.74
N ASP A 143 0.79 14.31 6.65
CA ASP A 143 1.67 13.75 7.69
C ASP A 143 2.80 12.92 7.09
N ASN A 144 2.50 12.06 6.12
CA ASN A 144 3.49 11.27 5.41
C ASN A 144 4.49 12.15 4.66
N THR A 145 4.00 13.23 4.03
CA THR A 145 4.86 14.19 3.32
C THR A 145 5.75 14.94 4.29
N ASN A 146 5.20 15.38 5.44
CA ASN A 146 5.98 16.02 6.50
C ASN A 146 7.09 15.11 7.05
N GLU A 147 6.77 13.85 7.30
CA GLU A 147 7.74 12.87 7.77
C GLU A 147 8.86 12.64 6.76
N PHE A 148 8.50 12.51 5.48
CA PHE A 148 9.46 12.41 4.40
C PHE A 148 10.40 13.62 4.36
N ILE A 149 9.87 14.85 4.41
CA ILE A 149 10.67 16.09 4.36
C ILE A 149 11.63 16.18 5.54
N LYS A 150 11.20 15.80 6.75
CA LYS A 150 12.08 15.74 7.93
C LYS A 150 13.25 14.78 7.70
N LYS A 151 12.98 13.57 7.21
CA LYS A 151 14.02 12.58 6.87
C LYS A 151 14.96 13.10 5.78
N TYR A 152 14.40 13.72 4.74
CA TYR A 152 15.14 14.27 3.62
C TYR A 152 16.14 15.37 4.08
N PHE A 153 15.68 16.35 4.84
CA PHE A 153 16.58 17.40 5.36
C PHE A 153 17.58 16.87 6.39
N ALA A 154 17.22 15.91 7.22
CA ALA A 154 18.16 15.26 8.13
C ALA A 154 19.31 14.56 7.36
N ASP A 155 19.01 13.86 6.27
CA ASP A 155 20.02 13.25 5.38
C ASP A 155 20.89 14.31 4.68
N VAL A 156 20.25 15.38 4.19
CA VAL A 156 20.96 16.51 3.56
C VAL A 156 21.91 17.18 4.55
N ASP A 157 21.47 17.42 5.78
CA ASP A 157 22.28 18.05 6.84
C ASP A 157 23.46 17.14 7.24
N MET A 158 23.21 15.84 7.42
CA MET A 158 24.26 14.88 7.69
C MET A 158 25.33 14.88 6.59
N LYS A 159 24.91 14.85 5.32
CA LYS A 159 25.81 14.94 4.16
C LYS A 159 26.49 16.30 4.03
N ALA A 160 25.84 17.39 4.43
CA ALA A 160 26.44 18.73 4.43
C ALA A 160 27.51 18.86 5.53
N LYS A 161 27.30 18.28 6.71
CA LYS A 161 28.29 18.27 7.82
C LYS A 161 29.61 17.63 7.43
N SER A 162 29.60 16.65 6.52
CA SER A 162 30.82 16.02 6.01
C SER A 162 31.66 16.92 5.08
N LEU A 163 31.09 18.02 4.58
CA LEU A 163 31.79 18.94 3.67
C LEU A 163 32.70 19.89 4.45
N LYS A 164 33.90 20.12 3.91
CA LYS A 164 34.94 20.97 4.58
C LYS A 164 34.67 22.46 4.47
N THR A 165 33.93 22.93 3.46
CA THR A 165 33.72 24.35 3.18
C THR A 165 32.31 24.81 3.51
N ALA A 166 32.18 26.03 4.05
CA ALA A 166 30.89 26.65 4.32
C ALA A 166 30.06 26.84 3.03
N THR A 167 30.70 27.22 1.94
CA THR A 167 30.06 27.36 0.61
C THR A 167 29.52 26.03 0.11
N GLY A 168 30.27 24.93 0.24
CA GLY A 168 29.81 23.60 -0.14
C GLY A 168 28.57 23.15 0.65
N LYS A 169 28.54 23.44 1.96
CA LYS A 169 27.38 23.16 2.82
C LYS A 169 26.15 23.92 2.35
N ARG A 170 26.26 25.24 2.14
CA ARG A 170 25.16 26.10 1.66
C ARG A 170 24.64 25.62 0.30
N ASN A 171 25.52 25.33 -0.67
CA ASN A 171 25.13 24.88 -1.99
C ASN A 171 24.36 23.54 -1.94
N ARG A 172 24.74 22.65 -1.02
CA ARG A 172 24.01 21.38 -0.87
C ARG A 172 22.60 21.57 -0.34
N ILE A 173 22.43 22.41 0.67
CA ILE A 173 21.12 22.76 1.22
C ILE A 173 20.26 23.47 0.16
N ALA A 174 20.83 24.43 -0.58
CA ALA A 174 20.13 25.14 -1.64
C ALA A 174 19.61 24.19 -2.73
N LYS A 175 20.45 23.26 -3.22
CA LYS A 175 20.05 22.24 -4.21
C LYS A 175 18.94 21.32 -3.68
N ALA A 176 19.00 20.95 -2.41
CA ALA A 176 17.95 20.13 -1.78
C ALA A 176 16.62 20.89 -1.70
N TYR A 177 16.67 22.18 -1.40
CA TYR A 177 15.49 23.04 -1.41
C TYR A 177 14.91 23.19 -2.82
N GLU A 178 15.75 23.45 -3.82
CA GLU A 178 15.35 23.55 -5.23
C GLU A 178 14.65 22.26 -5.70
N ALA A 179 15.18 21.08 -5.38
CA ALA A 179 14.58 19.81 -5.73
C ALA A 179 13.18 19.62 -5.12
N LEU A 180 12.93 20.13 -3.90
CA LEU A 180 11.60 20.10 -3.30
C LEU A 180 10.67 21.16 -3.91
N MET A 181 11.18 22.29 -4.36
CA MET A 181 10.38 23.34 -5.00
C MET A 181 9.76 22.92 -6.32
N GLU A 182 10.28 21.91 -7.00
CA GLU A 182 9.63 21.28 -8.16
C GLU A 182 8.25 20.68 -7.79
N TYR A 183 8.05 20.36 -6.51
CA TYR A 183 6.81 19.79 -5.98
C TYR A 183 5.99 20.79 -5.15
N LYS A 184 6.26 22.10 -5.30
CA LYS A 184 5.62 23.16 -4.51
C LYS A 184 4.10 23.05 -4.45
N GLY A 185 3.43 22.78 -5.58
CA GLY A 185 1.97 22.62 -5.59
C GLY A 185 1.45 21.49 -4.70
N LYS A 186 2.22 20.41 -4.53
CA LYS A 186 1.86 19.30 -3.63
C LYS A 186 2.15 19.64 -2.17
N LEU A 187 3.22 20.39 -1.92
CA LEU A 187 3.58 20.87 -0.58
C LEU A 187 2.55 21.90 -0.08
N ASP A 188 2.14 22.82 -0.93
CA ASP A 188 1.10 23.80 -0.63
C ASP A 188 -0.24 23.13 -0.32
N ALA A 189 -0.62 22.11 -1.12
CA ALA A 189 -1.82 21.32 -0.88
C ALA A 189 -1.78 20.54 0.46
N SER A 190 -0.58 20.26 0.98
CA SER A 190 -0.35 19.61 2.27
C SER A 190 -0.13 20.60 3.41
N ASN A 191 -0.26 21.92 3.19
CA ASN A 191 0.03 22.98 4.16
C ASN A 191 1.46 22.93 4.72
N ILE A 192 2.44 22.52 3.92
CA ILE A 192 3.83 22.37 4.32
C ILE A 192 4.63 23.60 3.89
N ALA A 193 5.10 24.38 4.86
CA ALA A 193 6.00 25.49 4.62
C ALA A 193 7.46 25.02 4.70
N LEU A 194 8.15 24.94 3.56
CA LEU A 194 9.56 24.52 3.53
C LEU A 194 10.48 25.43 4.36
N ALA A 195 10.11 26.69 4.56
CA ALA A 195 10.85 27.65 5.38
C ALA A 195 11.05 27.18 6.82
N ASP A 196 10.14 26.35 7.36
CA ASP A 196 10.22 25.86 8.73
C ASP A 196 11.34 24.82 8.92
N TYR A 197 11.84 24.24 7.84
CA TYR A 197 12.93 23.25 7.85
C TYR A 197 14.31 23.84 7.57
N LEU A 198 14.40 25.14 7.30
CA LEU A 198 15.66 25.85 7.02
C LEU A 198 16.23 26.60 8.24
N ARG A 199 15.58 26.46 9.39
CA ARG A 199 16.02 26.99 10.69
C ARG A 199 16.91 25.96 11.36
#